data_ed3da70b9391116491c7bb60d0742624
#
_entry.id   ed3da70b9391116491c7bb60d0742624
#
_cell.length_a   1.000
_cell.length_b   1.000
_cell.length_c   1.000
_cell.angle_alpha   90.00
_cell.angle_beta   90.00
_cell.angle_gamma   90.00
#
_symmetry.space_group_name_H-M   'P 1'
#
loop_
_entity.id
_entity.type
_entity.pdbx_description
1 polymer ?
#
loop_
_entity_poly.entity_id
_entity_poly.type
_entity_poly.pdbx_seq_one_letter_code
_entity_poly.pdbx_strand_id
1 'polypeptide(L)'
;APQLSGVASPSPDADAAAPATARVSPQAAADAAAAIAAATGSSTTRSAAYRYETVRINKSPYLVGGIDVDAVRALNGHWEIEGRWPGDGEVLIGLDVAESTGFKVGSTVNAEYLGSDDLSLSSTVSSSGDTAQAAGQASWRVSGIVDTGGSEDDILYVPLGQLETLTGNAGAGYDVVEFSVDTTSVTAADVADAVNRAADAAGQGVRAEPVSKITSGDTRIITMLDTLFWVVAVVVLGLTLVGVSTTMTVIVSERRNEIGLRKALGASSRSIAVEFYTEAACLGLIGGLIGTAIGYALARAVGIGVFEQPIGFSWWLALLSVLLSALVAVIASAGPVQGATRIDPALVLREE
;
A
#
# COMPACT_ATOMS: atom_id res chain seq x y z
N ALA A 1 -2.45 11.43 -7.04
CA ALA A 1 -2.04 12.52 -6.15
C ALA A 1 -2.17 11.99 -4.72
N PRO A 2 -1.15 12.09 -3.85
CA PRO A 2 -1.29 11.69 -2.46
C PRO A 2 -2.33 12.58 -1.76
N GLN A 3 -3.12 11.97 -0.90
CA GLN A 3 -4.11 12.65 -0.08
C GLN A 3 -3.52 12.94 1.29
N LEU A 4 -3.87 14.08 1.86
CA LEU A 4 -3.62 14.42 3.27
C LEU A 4 -4.91 14.20 4.05
N SER A 5 -4.90 13.30 5.00
CA SER A 5 -5.96 13.12 6.00
C SER A 5 -5.47 13.70 7.31
N GLY A 6 -6.09 14.72 7.80
CA GLY A 6 -5.78 15.29 9.12
C GLY A 6 -6.60 14.59 10.19
N VAL A 7 -6.01 13.63 10.90
CA VAL A 7 -6.61 13.04 12.08
C VAL A 7 -6.15 13.86 13.29
N ALA A 8 -7.07 14.53 13.96
CA ALA A 8 -6.83 15.06 15.28
C ALA A 8 -6.92 13.89 16.30
N SER A 9 -5.82 13.17 16.51
CA SER A 9 -5.73 12.21 17.62
C SER A 9 -5.05 12.86 18.82
N PRO A 10 -5.58 12.74 20.04
CA PRO A 10 -4.90 13.19 21.24
C PRO A 10 -3.68 12.30 21.53
N SER A 11 -2.54 12.94 21.85
CA SER A 11 -1.33 12.26 22.33
C SER A 11 -1.59 11.47 23.63
N PRO A 12 -0.98 10.28 23.83
CA PRO A 12 -1.26 9.43 24.98
C PRO A 12 -0.48 9.75 26.25
N ASP A 13 -0.05 10.98 26.47
CA ASP A 13 0.64 11.37 27.71
C ASP A 13 0.04 12.65 28.31
N ALA A 14 -1.00 12.48 29.14
CA ALA A 14 -1.27 13.35 30.28
C ALA A 14 -2.46 12.81 31.08
N ASP A 15 -2.18 12.36 32.29
CA ASP A 15 -3.15 12.14 33.37
C ASP A 15 -3.80 13.49 33.73
N ALA A 16 -4.86 13.83 33.05
CA ALA A 16 -5.84 14.88 33.42
C ALA A 16 -7.13 14.56 32.67
N ALA A 17 -8.26 14.66 33.36
CA ALA A 17 -9.62 14.43 32.86
C ALA A 17 -9.74 14.87 31.39
N ALA A 18 -10.03 13.94 30.50
CA ALA A 18 -10.10 14.15 29.06
C ALA A 18 -11.06 15.32 28.78
N PRO A 19 -10.57 16.47 28.23
CA PRO A 19 -11.47 17.46 27.70
C PRO A 19 -12.22 16.81 26.54
N ALA A 20 -13.51 17.09 26.45
CA ALA A 20 -14.33 16.72 25.28
C ALA A 20 -13.49 17.05 24.04
N THR A 21 -13.23 16.05 23.19
CA THR A 21 -12.38 16.15 21.99
C THR A 21 -12.74 17.41 21.23
N ALA A 22 -11.80 18.36 21.17
CA ALA A 22 -12.04 19.63 20.51
C ALA A 22 -12.20 19.37 19.02
N ARG A 23 -13.44 19.42 18.53
CA ARG A 23 -13.74 19.24 17.10
C ARG A 23 -13.14 20.38 16.27
N VAL A 24 -12.78 20.08 15.07
CA VAL A 24 -12.31 21.04 14.07
C VAL A 24 -13.47 21.98 13.74
N SER A 25 -13.33 23.26 14.08
CA SER A 25 -14.37 24.24 13.72
C SER A 25 -14.37 24.49 12.20
N PRO A 26 -15.49 24.90 11.61
CA PRO A 26 -15.53 25.29 10.20
C PRO A 26 -14.51 26.39 9.85
N GLN A 27 -14.20 27.29 10.80
CA GLN A 27 -13.19 28.32 10.64
C GLN A 27 -11.78 27.71 10.58
N ALA A 28 -11.47 26.77 11.48
CA ALA A 28 -10.17 26.08 11.48
C ALA A 28 -9.95 25.27 10.19
N ALA A 29 -11.01 24.65 9.65
CA ALA A 29 -10.95 23.96 8.35
C ALA A 29 -10.66 24.94 7.19
N ALA A 30 -11.27 26.12 7.21
CA ALA A 30 -11.01 27.17 6.22
C ALA A 30 -9.59 27.72 6.31
N ASP A 31 -9.10 27.96 7.53
CA ASP A 31 -7.73 28.45 7.79
C ASP A 31 -6.69 27.40 7.33
N ALA A 32 -6.95 26.10 7.57
CA ALA A 32 -6.13 25.01 7.07
C ALA A 32 -6.10 24.97 5.53
N ALA A 33 -7.25 25.13 4.87
CA ALA A 33 -7.32 25.20 3.42
C ALA A 33 -6.52 26.39 2.86
N ALA A 34 -6.58 27.54 3.51
CA ALA A 34 -5.80 28.73 3.13
C ALA A 34 -4.28 28.50 3.32
N ALA A 35 -3.88 27.86 4.41
CA ALA A 35 -2.46 27.51 4.65
C ALA A 35 -1.94 26.52 3.60
N ILE A 36 -2.76 25.52 3.20
CA ILE A 36 -2.43 24.57 2.13
C ILE A 36 -2.27 25.31 0.79
N ALA A 37 -3.21 26.19 0.45
CA ALA A 37 -3.14 26.97 -0.79
C ALA A 37 -1.90 27.86 -0.84
N ALA A 38 -1.51 28.47 0.29
CA ALA A 38 -0.30 29.25 0.39
C ALA A 38 0.99 28.42 0.24
N ALA A 39 1.00 27.20 0.80
CA ALA A 39 2.16 26.30 0.75
C ALA A 39 2.34 25.67 -0.64
N THR A 40 1.26 25.33 -1.32
CA THR A 40 1.29 24.64 -2.64
C THR A 40 1.27 25.59 -3.84
N GLY A 41 0.90 26.85 -3.63
CA GLY A 41 0.65 27.82 -4.71
C GLY A 41 -0.59 27.49 -5.56
N SER A 42 -1.40 26.50 -5.15
CA SER A 42 -2.61 26.06 -5.85
C SER A 42 -3.87 26.43 -5.08
N SER A 43 -4.81 27.08 -5.76
CA SER A 43 -6.12 27.43 -5.18
C SER A 43 -7.13 26.29 -5.22
N THR A 44 -6.79 25.15 -5.86
CA THR A 44 -7.71 24.02 -6.08
C THR A 44 -7.39 22.88 -5.12
N THR A 45 -7.69 23.08 -3.85
CA THR A 45 -7.61 22.03 -2.83
C THR A 45 -9.02 21.43 -2.65
N ARG A 46 -9.17 20.13 -2.92
CA ARG A 46 -10.41 19.41 -2.57
C ARG A 46 -10.34 19.03 -1.11
N SER A 47 -11.43 19.18 -0.39
CA SER A 47 -11.54 18.78 1.00
C SER A 47 -12.85 18.05 1.25
N ALA A 48 -12.84 17.13 2.20
CA ALA A 48 -14.01 16.46 2.72
C ALA A 48 -13.97 16.49 4.25
N ALA A 49 -15.08 16.86 4.86
CA ALA A 49 -15.22 16.92 6.32
C ALA A 49 -16.08 15.76 6.79
N TYR A 50 -15.66 15.15 7.90
CA TYR A 50 -16.33 14.02 8.51
C TYR A 50 -16.65 14.33 9.97
N ARG A 51 -17.84 13.96 10.39
CA ARG A 51 -18.27 14.01 11.78
C ARG A 51 -18.75 12.63 12.19
N TYR A 52 -18.14 12.07 13.21
CA TYR A 52 -18.43 10.72 13.67
C TYR A 52 -19.22 10.74 14.95
N GLU A 53 -20.26 9.91 15.00
CA GLU A 53 -21.08 9.70 16.20
C GLU A 53 -21.39 8.22 16.36
N THR A 54 -21.61 7.79 17.60
CA THR A 54 -21.98 6.40 17.88
C THR A 54 -23.48 6.27 17.93
N VAL A 55 -24.00 5.31 17.19
CA VAL A 55 -25.43 4.95 17.20
C VAL A 55 -25.62 3.49 17.59
N ARG A 56 -26.77 3.16 18.13
CA ARG A 56 -27.19 1.79 18.40
C ARG A 56 -28.07 1.30 17.25
N ILE A 57 -27.67 0.19 16.64
CA ILE A 57 -28.43 -0.51 15.61
C ILE A 57 -28.59 -1.96 16.06
N ASN A 58 -29.80 -2.49 16.13
CA ASN A 58 -30.05 -3.86 16.57
C ASN A 58 -29.37 -4.24 17.92
N LYS A 59 -29.30 -3.29 18.86
CA LYS A 59 -28.66 -3.42 20.19
C LYS A 59 -27.12 -3.40 20.18
N SER A 60 -26.48 -3.26 19.04
CA SER A 60 -25.02 -3.14 18.90
C SER A 60 -24.63 -1.69 18.57
N PRO A 61 -23.53 -1.18 19.11
CA PRO A 61 -23.02 0.14 18.77
C PRO A 61 -22.33 0.09 17.41
N TYR A 62 -22.58 1.10 16.56
CA TYR A 62 -21.92 1.31 15.28
C TYR A 62 -21.52 2.77 15.14
N LEU A 63 -20.45 3.01 14.40
CA LEU A 63 -19.99 4.35 14.08
C LEU A 63 -20.75 4.88 12.84
N VAL A 64 -21.26 6.10 12.93
CA VAL A 64 -21.89 6.80 11.81
C VAL A 64 -21.11 8.05 11.49
N GLY A 65 -20.69 8.18 10.23
CA GLY A 65 -20.05 9.36 9.67
C GLY A 65 -21.06 10.25 8.97
N GLY A 66 -21.24 11.47 9.48
CA GLY A 66 -21.95 12.54 8.77
C GLY A 66 -21.01 13.20 7.78
N ILE A 67 -21.39 13.22 6.50
CA ILE A 67 -20.54 13.65 5.39
C ILE A 67 -21.23 14.66 4.48
N ASP A 68 -20.45 15.52 3.84
CA ASP A 68 -20.85 16.18 2.60
C ASP A 68 -20.66 15.19 1.45
N VAL A 69 -21.75 14.66 0.94
CA VAL A 69 -21.74 13.56 -0.04
C VAL A 69 -20.99 13.94 -1.32
N ASP A 70 -21.16 15.18 -1.80
CA ASP A 70 -20.51 15.63 -3.03
C ASP A 70 -19.01 15.84 -2.82
N ALA A 71 -18.60 16.38 -1.69
CA ALA A 71 -17.21 16.57 -1.33
C ALA A 71 -16.48 15.23 -1.15
N VAL A 72 -17.07 14.28 -0.42
CA VAL A 72 -16.50 12.94 -0.22
C VAL A 72 -16.41 12.16 -1.52
N ARG A 73 -17.44 12.23 -2.36
CA ARG A 73 -17.45 11.62 -3.69
C ARG A 73 -16.35 12.19 -4.59
N ALA A 74 -16.13 13.50 -4.54
CA ALA A 74 -15.09 14.15 -5.33
C ALA A 74 -13.67 13.81 -4.86
N LEU A 75 -13.51 13.55 -3.54
CA LEU A 75 -12.24 13.18 -2.92
C LEU A 75 -11.92 11.69 -3.08
N ASN A 76 -12.92 10.83 -2.83
CA ASN A 76 -12.81 9.38 -2.78
C ASN A 76 -13.44 8.70 -4.01
N GLY A 77 -13.07 9.14 -5.20
CA GLY A 77 -13.57 8.57 -6.45
C GLY A 77 -13.15 7.13 -6.74
N HIS A 78 -12.34 6.52 -5.85
CA HIS A 78 -11.88 5.12 -5.91
C HIS A 78 -12.74 4.17 -5.06
N TRP A 79 -13.68 4.69 -4.26
CA TRP A 79 -14.59 3.85 -3.49
C TRP A 79 -15.48 3.05 -4.42
N GLU A 80 -15.52 1.74 -4.24
CA GLU A 80 -16.43 0.87 -4.97
C GLU A 80 -17.77 0.82 -4.24
N ILE A 81 -18.86 1.20 -4.94
CA ILE A 81 -20.20 1.29 -4.33
C ILE A 81 -21.16 0.40 -5.10
N GLU A 82 -21.66 -0.62 -4.41
CA GLU A 82 -22.82 -1.38 -4.86
C GLU A 82 -24.09 -0.60 -4.56
N GLY A 83 -24.73 0.01 -5.56
CA GLY A 83 -25.89 0.86 -5.40
C GLY A 83 -25.61 2.31 -5.72
N ARG A 84 -25.95 3.24 -4.83
CA ARG A 84 -25.76 4.68 -5.05
C ARG A 84 -25.36 5.42 -3.77
N TRP A 85 -24.82 6.60 -3.92
CA TRP A 85 -24.52 7.51 -2.82
C TRP A 85 -25.81 7.89 -2.06
N PRO A 86 -25.73 8.14 -0.73
CA PRO A 86 -26.90 8.39 0.10
C PRO A 86 -27.48 9.78 -0.15
N GLY A 87 -28.80 9.84 -0.29
CA GLY A 87 -29.57 11.07 -0.27
C GLY A 87 -30.27 11.28 1.08
N ASP A 88 -31.26 12.20 1.09
CA ASP A 88 -32.06 12.44 2.31
C ASP A 88 -32.88 11.18 2.69
N GLY A 89 -32.78 10.79 3.97
CA GLY A 89 -33.43 9.58 4.49
C GLY A 89 -32.70 8.30 4.14
N GLU A 90 -31.48 8.39 3.63
CA GLU A 90 -30.68 7.23 3.19
C GLU A 90 -29.34 7.14 3.89
N VAL A 91 -28.79 5.93 3.90
CA VAL A 91 -27.50 5.59 4.47
C VAL A 91 -26.68 4.74 3.50
N LEU A 92 -25.41 5.03 3.36
CA LEU A 92 -24.42 4.19 2.73
C LEU A 92 -23.74 3.39 3.84
N ILE A 93 -23.68 2.06 3.72
CA ILE A 93 -23.08 1.20 4.75
C ILE A 93 -21.78 0.61 4.23
N GLY A 94 -20.76 0.52 5.10
CA GLY A 94 -19.52 -0.18 4.79
C GLY A 94 -19.75 -1.68 4.63
N LEU A 95 -18.88 -2.35 3.89
CA LEU A 95 -19.00 -3.77 3.58
C LEU A 95 -19.00 -4.63 4.85
N ASP A 96 -18.12 -4.35 5.82
CA ASP A 96 -18.02 -5.11 7.07
C ASP A 96 -19.29 -4.95 7.93
N VAL A 97 -19.90 -3.74 7.91
CA VAL A 97 -21.20 -3.52 8.55
C VAL A 97 -22.29 -4.32 7.84
N ALA A 98 -22.30 -4.34 6.51
CA ALA A 98 -23.30 -5.10 5.74
C ALA A 98 -23.18 -6.60 6.00
N GLU A 99 -21.96 -7.16 6.06
CA GLU A 99 -21.72 -8.56 6.35
C GLU A 99 -22.10 -8.93 7.79
N SER A 100 -21.74 -8.10 8.77
CA SER A 100 -22.02 -8.37 10.19
C SER A 100 -23.51 -8.26 10.55
N THR A 101 -24.24 -7.37 9.89
CA THR A 101 -25.66 -7.12 10.16
C THR A 101 -26.61 -7.85 9.23
N GLY A 102 -26.15 -8.28 8.06
CA GLY A 102 -26.96 -8.87 7.00
C GLY A 102 -27.81 -7.85 6.23
N PHE A 103 -27.54 -6.56 6.36
CA PHE A 103 -28.22 -5.51 5.59
C PHE A 103 -27.85 -5.58 4.11
N LYS A 104 -28.82 -5.28 3.27
CA LYS A 104 -28.66 -5.21 1.80
C LYS A 104 -29.18 -3.88 1.30
N VAL A 105 -28.79 -3.50 0.09
CA VAL A 105 -29.35 -2.33 -0.58
C VAL A 105 -30.88 -2.39 -0.56
N GLY A 106 -31.50 -1.34 -0.07
CA GLY A 106 -32.96 -1.24 0.14
C GLY A 106 -33.46 -1.64 1.53
N SER A 107 -32.63 -2.22 2.40
CA SER A 107 -32.94 -2.51 3.80
C SER A 107 -33.25 -1.21 4.57
N THR A 108 -34.01 -1.30 5.65
CA THR A 108 -34.24 -0.17 6.58
C THR A 108 -33.40 -0.36 7.83
N VAL A 109 -32.62 0.67 8.19
CA VAL A 109 -31.80 0.73 9.38
C VAL A 109 -32.42 1.69 10.37
N ASN A 110 -32.74 1.19 11.57
CA ASN A 110 -33.21 2.02 12.67
C ASN A 110 -32.02 2.30 13.60
N ALA A 111 -31.68 3.57 13.71
CA ALA A 111 -30.54 4.04 14.50
C ALA A 111 -31.05 4.85 15.70
N GLU A 112 -30.43 4.61 16.84
CA GLU A 112 -30.65 5.35 18.09
C GLU A 112 -29.34 6.00 18.50
N TYR A 113 -29.33 7.31 18.70
CA TYR A 113 -28.13 8.04 19.11
C TYR A 113 -27.74 7.66 20.53
N LEU A 114 -26.47 7.34 20.72
CA LEU A 114 -25.85 7.12 22.03
C LEU A 114 -25.09 8.38 22.41
N GLY A 115 -25.72 9.31 23.12
CA GLY A 115 -25.02 10.48 23.68
C GLY A 115 -23.90 10.05 24.62
N SER A 116 -22.89 10.89 24.80
CA SER A 116 -21.74 10.64 25.70
C SER A 116 -22.15 10.38 27.16
N ASP A 117 -23.34 10.79 27.55
CA ASP A 117 -23.88 10.62 28.89
C ASP A 117 -24.61 9.29 29.08
N ASP A 118 -24.98 8.59 28.00
CA ASP A 118 -25.71 7.31 28.04
C ASP A 118 -24.82 6.07 28.16
N LEU A 119 -23.51 6.22 28.15
CA LEU A 119 -22.55 5.14 28.48
C LEU A 119 -22.56 4.79 29.97
N SER A 120 -23.18 5.59 30.84
CA SER A 120 -23.44 5.26 32.22
C SER A 120 -24.80 4.59 32.35
N LEU A 121 -24.79 3.29 32.61
CA LEU A 121 -25.89 2.38 32.95
C LEU A 121 -27.02 3.05 33.75
N SER A 122 -28.01 3.67 33.10
CA SER A 122 -29.31 3.91 33.73
C SER A 122 -30.35 4.23 32.67
N SER A 123 -30.93 3.21 32.08
CA SER A 123 -32.10 3.33 31.23
C SER A 123 -33.37 3.30 32.08
N THR A 124 -33.96 4.44 32.35
CA THR A 124 -35.39 4.53 32.66
C THR A 124 -36.19 4.69 31.37
N VAL A 125 -36.80 3.60 30.95
CA VAL A 125 -37.77 3.57 29.84
C VAL A 125 -38.94 4.43 30.20
N SER A 126 -39.12 5.56 29.52
CA SER A 126 -40.41 6.27 29.50
C SER A 126 -41.06 6.00 28.15
N SER A 127 -41.99 5.03 28.17
CA SER A 127 -42.94 4.80 27.09
C SER A 127 -44.02 5.87 27.12
N SER A 128 -44.03 6.78 26.15
CA SER A 128 -45.20 7.57 25.78
C SER A 128 -45.23 7.70 24.28
N GLY A 129 -46.21 7.04 23.69
CA GLY A 129 -46.43 7.10 22.25
C GLY A 129 -46.92 8.50 21.86
N ASP A 130 -46.24 9.05 20.90
CA ASP A 130 -46.86 9.89 19.85
C ASP A 130 -45.85 10.05 18.68
N THR A 131 -46.37 10.17 17.48
CA THR A 131 -45.68 10.20 16.19
C THR A 131 -44.94 11.55 15.95
N ALA A 132 -44.04 11.93 16.85
CA ALA A 132 -43.00 12.89 16.61
C ALA A 132 -41.68 12.10 16.66
N GLN A 133 -40.85 12.24 15.64
CA GLN A 133 -39.52 11.67 15.58
C GLN A 133 -38.79 12.09 16.85
N ALA A 134 -38.68 11.17 17.81
CA ALA A 134 -38.06 11.48 19.09
C ALA A 134 -36.59 11.89 18.79
N ALA A 135 -36.17 13.02 19.35
CA ALA A 135 -34.79 13.43 19.27
C ALA A 135 -33.90 12.25 19.70
N GLY A 136 -32.99 11.84 18.84
CA GLY A 136 -32.13 10.67 19.10
C GLY A 136 -32.48 9.39 18.33
N GLN A 137 -33.54 9.37 17.52
CA GLN A 137 -33.88 8.20 16.68
C GLN A 137 -34.01 8.59 15.21
N ALA A 138 -33.47 7.75 14.33
CA ALA A 138 -33.63 7.90 12.87
C ALA A 138 -33.88 6.55 12.22
N SER A 139 -34.60 6.60 11.09
CA SER A 139 -34.81 5.43 10.24
C SER A 139 -34.31 5.78 8.84
N TRP A 140 -33.29 5.07 8.39
CA TRP A 140 -32.64 5.28 7.09
C TRP A 140 -32.84 4.08 6.19
N ARG A 141 -32.91 4.33 4.89
CA ARG A 141 -32.89 3.28 3.89
C ARG A 141 -31.49 3.11 3.33
N VAL A 142 -30.96 1.87 3.26
CA VAL A 142 -29.68 1.58 2.66
C VAL A 142 -29.73 1.90 1.16
N SER A 143 -28.97 2.88 0.73
CA SER A 143 -28.83 3.31 -0.67
C SER A 143 -27.77 2.55 -1.43
N GLY A 144 -26.72 2.11 -0.72
CA GLY A 144 -25.60 1.37 -1.26
C GLY A 144 -24.73 0.76 -0.17
N ILE A 145 -23.84 -0.11 -0.61
CA ILE A 145 -22.77 -0.70 0.20
C ILE A 145 -21.46 -0.22 -0.39
N VAL A 146 -20.55 0.26 0.44
CA VAL A 146 -19.23 0.74 0.03
C VAL A 146 -18.16 -0.26 0.45
N ASP A 147 -17.27 -0.55 -0.48
CA ASP A 147 -16.04 -1.31 -0.27
C ASP A 147 -14.84 -0.37 -0.53
N THR A 148 -14.07 -0.12 0.51
CA THR A 148 -12.86 0.72 0.44
C THR A 148 -11.60 -0.11 0.60
N GLY A 149 -11.73 -1.36 1.09
CA GLY A 149 -10.64 -2.23 1.49
C GLY A 149 -9.90 -1.76 2.74
N GLY A 150 -10.53 -0.91 3.56
CA GLY A 150 -9.95 -0.30 4.74
C GLY A 150 -10.90 -0.22 5.94
N SER A 151 -10.49 0.53 6.95
CA SER A 151 -11.26 0.72 8.19
C SER A 151 -12.58 1.49 7.99
N GLU A 152 -12.75 2.12 6.87
CA GLU A 152 -13.96 2.82 6.46
C GLU A 152 -15.12 1.85 6.19
N ASP A 153 -14.85 0.56 5.99
CA ASP A 153 -15.84 -0.49 5.76
C ASP A 153 -16.62 -0.87 7.04
N ASP A 154 -16.12 -0.46 8.21
CA ASP A 154 -16.81 -0.59 9.51
C ASP A 154 -17.76 0.58 9.83
N ILE A 155 -17.95 1.55 8.91
CA ILE A 155 -18.65 2.80 9.18
C ILE A 155 -19.92 2.90 8.32
N LEU A 156 -20.95 3.53 8.88
CA LEU A 156 -22.15 3.97 8.13
C LEU A 156 -21.99 5.44 7.76
N TYR A 157 -22.39 5.82 6.55
CA TYR A 157 -22.30 7.21 6.08
C TYR A 157 -23.68 7.78 5.77
N VAL A 158 -23.97 8.92 6.34
CA VAL A 158 -25.22 9.68 6.11
C VAL A 158 -24.88 11.13 5.73
N PRO A 159 -25.74 11.85 5.00
CA PRO A 159 -25.60 13.29 4.84
C PRO A 159 -25.48 14.00 6.19
N LEU A 160 -24.56 14.97 6.30
CA LEU A 160 -24.25 15.65 7.56
C LEU A 160 -25.49 16.22 8.25
N GLY A 161 -26.41 16.82 7.50
CA GLY A 161 -27.66 17.38 8.06
C GLY A 161 -28.56 16.34 8.74
N GLN A 162 -28.51 15.09 8.32
CA GLN A 162 -29.26 14.01 8.98
C GLN A 162 -28.60 13.62 10.30
N LEU A 163 -27.27 13.59 10.35
CA LEU A 163 -26.55 13.35 11.59
C LEU A 163 -26.79 14.48 12.59
N GLU A 164 -26.79 15.72 12.13
CA GLU A 164 -27.12 16.90 12.96
C GLU A 164 -28.54 16.84 13.52
N THR A 165 -29.48 16.39 12.69
CA THR A 165 -30.89 16.20 13.13
C THR A 165 -31.00 15.09 14.17
N LEU A 166 -30.27 13.98 13.98
CA LEU A 166 -30.28 12.86 14.92
C LEU A 166 -29.68 13.25 16.27
N THR A 167 -28.55 13.99 16.26
CA THR A 167 -27.82 14.37 17.49
C THR A 167 -28.38 15.62 18.16
N GLY A 168 -29.19 16.43 17.45
CA GLY A 168 -29.64 17.72 17.93
C GLY A 168 -28.58 18.81 17.97
N ASN A 169 -27.37 18.54 17.45
CA ASN A 169 -26.21 19.43 17.54
C ASN A 169 -25.79 19.95 16.17
N ALA A 170 -26.50 20.92 15.63
CA ALA A 170 -26.12 21.57 14.38
C ALA A 170 -24.84 22.41 14.57
N GLY A 171 -23.92 22.32 13.61
CA GLY A 171 -22.71 23.15 13.60
C GLY A 171 -21.66 22.82 14.65
N ALA A 172 -21.70 21.66 15.29
CA ALA A 172 -20.75 21.27 16.35
C ALA A 172 -19.29 21.02 15.87
N GLY A 173 -18.99 21.29 14.60
CA GLY A 173 -17.68 21.04 14.00
C GLY A 173 -17.51 19.63 13.46
N TYR A 174 -16.26 19.33 13.07
CA TYR A 174 -15.88 18.09 12.42
C TYR A 174 -14.85 17.34 13.27
N ASP A 175 -14.86 16.03 13.23
CA ASP A 175 -13.83 15.23 13.89
C ASP A 175 -12.60 15.09 13.00
N VAL A 176 -12.79 15.00 11.68
CA VAL A 176 -11.72 14.90 10.67
C VAL A 176 -12.06 15.77 9.46
N VAL A 177 -11.04 16.44 8.92
CA VAL A 177 -11.12 17.10 7.62
C VAL A 177 -9.98 16.61 6.75
N GLU A 178 -10.32 15.98 5.65
CA GLU A 178 -9.37 15.47 4.67
C GLU A 178 -9.13 16.50 3.57
N PHE A 179 -7.88 16.63 3.15
CA PHE A 179 -7.49 17.48 2.04
C PHE A 179 -6.73 16.68 0.98
N SER A 180 -7.06 16.88 -0.29
CA SER A 180 -6.27 16.37 -1.41
C SER A 180 -5.29 17.45 -1.86
N VAL A 181 -4.00 17.17 -1.74
CA VAL A 181 -2.92 18.11 -2.05
C VAL A 181 -2.09 17.60 -3.22
N ASP A 182 -1.75 18.49 -4.15
CA ASP A 182 -0.79 18.19 -5.19
C ASP A 182 0.64 18.31 -4.64
N THR A 183 1.36 17.20 -4.63
CA THR A 183 2.73 17.09 -4.10
C THR A 183 3.80 17.17 -5.19
N THR A 184 3.49 17.74 -6.34
CA THR A 184 4.45 17.86 -7.45
C THR A 184 5.61 18.79 -7.10
N SER A 185 5.37 19.84 -6.29
CA SER A 185 6.34 20.86 -5.93
C SER A 185 6.73 20.89 -4.44
N VAL A 186 5.92 20.30 -3.57
CA VAL A 186 6.07 20.33 -2.09
C VAL A 186 5.76 18.95 -1.53
N THR A 187 6.42 18.53 -0.47
CA THR A 187 6.08 17.25 0.16
C THR A 187 4.84 17.38 1.05
N ALA A 188 4.11 16.26 1.24
CA ALA A 188 2.94 16.23 2.13
C ALA A 188 3.32 16.62 3.58
N ALA A 189 4.53 16.28 4.01
CA ALA A 189 5.05 16.65 5.33
C ALA A 189 5.25 18.16 5.47
N ASP A 190 5.84 18.83 4.46
CA ASP A 190 6.03 20.29 4.49
C ASP A 190 4.70 21.03 4.52
N VAL A 191 3.67 20.51 3.84
CA VAL A 191 2.33 21.08 3.85
C VAL A 191 1.67 20.89 5.22
N ALA A 192 1.78 19.70 5.83
CA ALA A 192 1.29 19.45 7.18
C ALA A 192 1.95 20.37 8.21
N ASP A 193 3.27 20.57 8.11
CA ASP A 193 4.01 21.51 8.98
C ASP A 193 3.57 22.96 8.77
N ALA A 194 3.22 23.37 7.55
CA ALA A 194 2.69 24.70 7.28
C ALA A 194 1.31 24.90 7.92
N VAL A 195 0.43 23.92 7.81
CA VAL A 195 -0.90 23.92 8.46
C VAL A 195 -0.76 23.96 9.97
N ASN A 196 0.11 23.11 10.55
CA ASN A 196 0.35 23.07 12.00
C ASN A 196 0.86 24.40 12.54
N ARG A 197 1.80 25.04 11.84
CA ARG A 197 2.28 26.39 12.23
C ARG A 197 1.17 27.45 12.16
N ALA A 198 0.29 27.38 11.18
CA ALA A 198 -0.83 28.29 11.06
C ALA A 198 -1.87 28.06 12.19
N ALA A 199 -2.17 26.80 12.50
CA ALA A 199 -3.07 26.41 13.59
C ALA A 199 -2.53 26.83 14.97
N ASP A 200 -1.23 26.62 15.23
CA ASP A 200 -0.56 27.05 16.46
C ASP A 200 -0.58 28.57 16.61
N ALA A 201 -0.34 29.32 15.53
CA ALA A 201 -0.40 30.76 15.52
C ALA A 201 -1.82 31.30 15.78
N ALA A 202 -2.84 30.59 15.36
CA ALA A 202 -4.25 30.92 15.59
C ALA A 202 -4.79 30.40 16.94
N GLY A 203 -3.98 29.66 17.72
CA GLY A 203 -4.41 29.04 18.98
C GLY A 203 -5.47 27.96 18.82
N GLN A 204 -5.53 27.34 17.63
CA GLN A 204 -6.45 26.26 17.31
C GLN A 204 -5.82 24.93 17.73
N GLY A 205 -6.50 24.14 18.56
CA GLY A 205 -6.01 22.84 19.05
C GLY A 205 -6.11 21.72 18.01
N VAL A 206 -5.90 22.01 16.72
CA VAL A 206 -5.99 21.05 15.60
C VAL A 206 -4.59 20.72 15.07
N ARG A 207 -4.40 19.48 14.61
CA ARG A 207 -3.15 19.04 13.97
C ARG A 207 -3.43 18.42 12.61
N ALA A 208 -2.57 18.74 11.67
CA ALA A 208 -2.51 18.10 10.37
C ALA A 208 -1.42 17.03 10.35
N GLU A 209 -1.76 15.85 9.87
CA GLU A 209 -0.83 14.75 9.65
C GLU A 209 -0.88 14.31 8.19
N PRO A 210 0.29 14.05 7.57
CA PRO A 210 0.30 13.52 6.22
C PRO A 210 -0.16 12.07 6.24
N VAL A 211 -1.29 11.77 5.59
CA VAL A 211 -1.71 10.39 5.36
C VAL A 211 -1.13 9.93 4.04
N SER A 212 -0.12 9.07 4.10
CA SER A 212 0.17 8.21 2.98
C SER A 212 -0.77 7.01 3.08
N LYS A 213 -1.61 6.78 2.09
CA LYS A 213 -2.53 5.63 2.00
C LYS A 213 -1.83 4.26 1.96
N ILE A 214 -0.51 4.22 2.13
CA ILE A 214 0.23 3.00 2.42
C ILE A 214 0.30 2.92 3.94
N THR A 215 -0.58 2.13 4.52
CA THR A 215 -0.59 1.84 5.95
C THR A 215 0.84 1.50 6.37
N SER A 216 1.36 2.12 7.42
CA SER A 216 2.74 1.90 7.90
C SER A 216 3.04 0.42 8.18
N GLY A 217 1.98 -0.39 8.40
CA GLY A 217 2.03 -1.84 8.48
C GLY A 217 2.38 -2.49 7.14
N ASP A 218 1.74 -2.07 6.06
CA ASP A 218 1.95 -2.65 4.72
C ASP A 218 3.35 -2.34 4.20
N THR A 219 3.86 -1.12 4.43
CA THR A 219 5.24 -0.76 4.08
C THR A 219 6.25 -1.65 4.81
N ARG A 220 5.98 -2.00 6.06
CA ARG A 220 6.88 -2.87 6.85
C ARG A 220 6.85 -4.30 6.34
N ILE A 221 5.67 -4.81 5.98
CA ILE A 221 5.49 -6.14 5.38
C ILE A 221 6.17 -6.18 4.01
N ILE A 222 5.95 -5.18 3.16
CA ILE A 222 6.57 -5.08 1.83
C ILE A 222 8.09 -5.04 1.95
N THR A 223 8.65 -4.22 2.86
CA THR A 223 10.10 -4.14 3.10
C THR A 223 10.65 -5.46 3.62
N MET A 224 9.93 -6.16 4.50
CA MET A 224 10.33 -7.46 5.00
C MET A 224 10.33 -8.53 3.90
N LEU A 225 9.32 -8.54 3.04
CA LEU A 225 9.26 -9.41 1.86
C LEU A 225 10.38 -9.10 0.86
N ASP A 226 10.64 -7.83 0.57
CA ASP A 226 11.73 -7.40 -0.32
C ASP A 226 13.10 -7.87 0.23
N THR A 227 13.35 -7.69 1.52
CA THR A 227 14.57 -8.18 2.18
C THR A 227 14.70 -9.70 2.06
N LEU A 228 13.62 -10.45 2.28
CA LEU A 228 13.60 -11.90 2.12
C LEU A 228 13.93 -12.31 0.68
N PHE A 229 13.34 -11.62 -0.30
CA PHE A 229 13.63 -11.83 -1.73
C PHE A 229 15.11 -11.65 -2.05
N TRP A 230 15.72 -10.56 -1.56
CA TRP A 230 17.14 -10.29 -1.76
C TRP A 230 18.02 -11.36 -1.14
N VAL A 231 17.71 -11.82 0.07
CA VAL A 231 18.48 -12.89 0.74
C VAL A 231 18.40 -14.17 -0.09
N VAL A 232 17.21 -14.58 -0.51
CA VAL A 232 17.01 -15.78 -1.34
C VAL A 232 17.76 -15.65 -2.67
N ALA A 233 17.64 -14.49 -3.34
CA ALA A 233 18.33 -14.23 -4.61
C ALA A 233 19.85 -14.35 -4.49
N VAL A 234 20.44 -13.80 -3.42
CA VAL A 234 21.90 -13.88 -3.17
C VAL A 234 22.34 -15.33 -2.90
N VAL A 235 21.56 -16.08 -2.12
CA VAL A 235 21.85 -17.50 -1.83
C VAL A 235 21.78 -18.34 -3.12
N VAL A 236 20.73 -18.17 -3.91
CA VAL A 236 20.56 -18.88 -5.19
C VAL A 236 21.67 -18.52 -6.17
N LEU A 237 22.03 -17.24 -6.25
CA LEU A 237 23.16 -16.78 -7.07
C LEU A 237 24.46 -17.42 -6.62
N GLY A 238 24.74 -17.48 -5.31
CA GLY A 238 25.92 -18.13 -4.76
C GLY A 238 25.99 -19.62 -5.11
N LEU A 239 24.88 -20.34 -4.94
CA LEU A 239 24.78 -21.76 -5.32
C LEU A 239 25.01 -21.96 -6.83
N THR A 240 24.45 -21.07 -7.66
CA THR A 240 24.64 -21.11 -9.12
C THR A 240 26.11 -20.90 -9.50
N LEU A 241 26.79 -19.92 -8.89
CA LEU A 241 28.22 -19.66 -9.09
C LEU A 241 29.06 -20.90 -8.76
N VAL A 242 28.80 -21.55 -7.63
CA VAL A 242 29.52 -22.77 -7.22
C VAL A 242 29.22 -23.90 -8.20
N GLY A 243 27.97 -24.12 -8.59
CA GLY A 243 27.57 -25.17 -9.54
C GLY A 243 28.24 -25.00 -10.91
N VAL A 244 28.18 -23.80 -11.49
CA VAL A 244 28.84 -23.50 -12.78
C VAL A 244 30.35 -23.63 -12.67
N SER A 245 30.97 -23.13 -11.60
CA SER A 245 32.39 -23.24 -11.38
C SER A 245 32.87 -24.71 -11.26
N THR A 246 32.10 -25.54 -10.56
CA THR A 246 32.39 -26.97 -10.43
C THR A 246 32.29 -27.68 -11.79
N THR A 247 31.23 -27.44 -12.56
CA THR A 247 31.06 -28.01 -13.89
C THR A 247 32.19 -27.61 -14.84
N MET A 248 32.58 -26.32 -14.83
CA MET A 248 33.70 -25.83 -15.64
C MET A 248 35.04 -26.43 -15.20
N THR A 249 35.24 -26.67 -13.91
CA THR A 249 36.45 -27.35 -13.41
C THR A 249 36.57 -28.76 -13.95
N VAL A 250 35.45 -29.51 -14.01
CA VAL A 250 35.38 -30.85 -14.59
C VAL A 250 35.73 -30.81 -16.08
N ILE A 251 35.09 -29.91 -16.85
CA ILE A 251 35.34 -29.75 -18.30
C ILE A 251 36.81 -29.44 -18.57
N VAL A 252 37.41 -28.49 -17.81
CA VAL A 252 38.81 -28.15 -17.93
C VAL A 252 39.72 -29.34 -17.60
N SER A 253 39.37 -30.15 -16.59
CA SER A 253 40.16 -31.31 -16.22
C SER A 253 40.11 -32.42 -17.28
N GLU A 254 38.94 -32.64 -17.87
CA GLU A 254 38.77 -33.61 -18.96
C GLU A 254 39.55 -33.24 -20.24
N ARG A 255 39.62 -31.93 -20.53
CA ARG A 255 40.33 -31.40 -21.70
C ARG A 255 41.80 -31.02 -21.41
N ARG A 256 42.37 -31.39 -20.23
CA ARG A 256 43.70 -31.01 -19.80
C ARG A 256 44.77 -31.38 -20.81
N ASN A 257 44.72 -32.57 -21.37
CA ASN A 257 45.72 -33.06 -22.37
C ASN A 257 45.62 -32.28 -23.69
N GLU A 258 44.41 -31.95 -24.14
CA GLU A 258 44.20 -31.14 -25.33
C GLU A 258 44.73 -29.72 -25.15
N ILE A 259 44.43 -29.10 -24.00
CA ILE A 259 44.96 -27.77 -23.63
C ILE A 259 46.50 -27.79 -23.59
N GLY A 260 47.09 -28.81 -22.98
CA GLY A 260 48.55 -28.97 -22.91
C GLY A 260 49.20 -29.10 -24.29
N LEU A 261 48.61 -29.90 -25.18
CA LEU A 261 49.09 -30.06 -26.55
C LEU A 261 48.99 -28.75 -27.35
N ARG A 262 47.85 -28.06 -27.28
CA ARG A 262 47.69 -26.75 -27.95
C ARG A 262 48.70 -25.71 -27.46
N LYS A 263 49.02 -25.70 -26.17
CA LYS A 263 50.08 -24.82 -25.61
C LYS A 263 51.48 -25.21 -26.09
N ALA A 264 51.77 -26.51 -26.18
CA ALA A 264 53.03 -26.99 -26.74
C ALA A 264 53.22 -26.59 -28.21
N LEU A 265 52.11 -26.52 -28.98
CA LEU A 265 52.08 -26.04 -30.36
C LEU A 265 52.10 -24.50 -30.49
N GLY A 266 52.16 -23.75 -29.38
CA GLY A 266 52.31 -22.31 -29.38
C GLY A 266 51.04 -21.51 -29.15
N ALA A 267 49.94 -22.14 -28.74
CA ALA A 267 48.72 -21.41 -28.40
C ALA A 267 48.92 -20.53 -27.15
N SER A 268 48.48 -19.28 -27.23
CA SER A 268 48.59 -18.36 -26.09
C SER A 268 47.56 -18.69 -25.01
N SER A 269 47.92 -18.47 -23.74
CA SER A 269 46.96 -18.63 -22.61
C SER A 269 45.72 -17.77 -22.75
N ARG A 270 45.82 -16.60 -23.43
CA ARG A 270 44.70 -15.72 -23.70
C ARG A 270 43.72 -16.31 -24.71
N SER A 271 44.23 -16.96 -25.75
CA SER A 271 43.36 -17.64 -26.76
C SER A 271 42.54 -18.75 -26.12
N ILE A 272 43.14 -19.55 -25.25
CA ILE A 272 42.48 -20.62 -24.51
C ILE A 272 41.43 -20.05 -23.55
N ALA A 273 41.75 -18.97 -22.83
CA ALA A 273 40.80 -18.31 -21.92
C ALA A 273 39.57 -17.75 -22.66
N VAL A 274 39.78 -17.12 -23.81
CA VAL A 274 38.68 -16.56 -24.62
C VAL A 274 37.75 -17.68 -25.09
N GLU A 275 38.28 -18.82 -25.49
CA GLU A 275 37.48 -19.99 -25.91
C GLU A 275 36.56 -20.45 -24.79
N PHE A 276 37.05 -20.65 -23.57
CA PHE A 276 36.23 -21.06 -22.43
C PHE A 276 35.24 -19.97 -21.98
N TYR A 277 35.62 -18.69 -22.02
CA TYR A 277 34.69 -17.60 -21.71
C TYR A 277 33.57 -17.47 -22.73
N THR A 278 33.86 -17.70 -24.03
CA THR A 278 32.79 -17.70 -25.06
C THR A 278 31.86 -18.88 -24.90
N GLU A 279 32.40 -20.08 -24.57
CA GLU A 279 31.59 -21.25 -24.26
C GLU A 279 30.67 -21.00 -23.05
N ALA A 280 31.21 -20.45 -21.96
CA ALA A 280 30.44 -20.09 -20.77
C ALA A 280 29.38 -19.02 -21.08
N ALA A 281 29.72 -18.00 -21.87
CA ALA A 281 28.77 -16.97 -22.27
C ALA A 281 27.63 -17.55 -23.13
N CYS A 282 27.92 -18.42 -24.09
CA CYS A 282 26.88 -19.07 -24.90
C CYS A 282 25.94 -19.94 -24.04
N LEU A 283 26.48 -20.74 -23.12
CA LEU A 283 25.69 -21.53 -22.18
C LEU A 283 24.84 -20.64 -21.27
N GLY A 284 25.41 -19.53 -20.78
CA GLY A 284 24.69 -18.53 -19.99
C GLY A 284 23.55 -17.85 -20.76
N LEU A 285 23.76 -17.54 -22.05
CA LEU A 285 22.72 -16.99 -22.93
C LEU A 285 21.57 -17.98 -23.16
N ILE A 286 21.89 -19.23 -23.47
CA ILE A 286 20.87 -20.27 -23.69
C ILE A 286 20.10 -20.53 -22.40
N GLY A 287 20.81 -20.72 -21.29
CA GLY A 287 20.20 -20.90 -19.97
C GLY A 287 19.36 -19.69 -19.54
N GLY A 288 19.84 -18.48 -19.83
CA GLY A 288 19.11 -17.24 -19.58
C GLY A 288 17.82 -17.10 -20.37
N LEU A 289 17.84 -17.48 -21.66
CA LEU A 289 16.64 -17.50 -22.51
C LEU A 289 15.57 -18.48 -21.96
N ILE A 290 16.00 -19.72 -21.67
CA ILE A 290 15.10 -20.74 -21.12
C ILE A 290 14.58 -20.32 -19.74
N GLY A 291 15.48 -19.83 -18.87
CA GLY A 291 15.12 -19.38 -17.52
C GLY A 291 14.15 -18.19 -17.55
N THR A 292 14.37 -17.22 -18.44
CA THR A 292 13.45 -16.09 -18.63
C THR A 292 12.08 -16.53 -19.13
N ALA A 293 12.02 -17.46 -20.07
CA ALA A 293 10.76 -17.98 -20.60
C ALA A 293 9.95 -18.73 -19.52
N ILE A 294 10.61 -19.62 -18.77
CA ILE A 294 9.97 -20.36 -17.67
C ILE A 294 9.56 -19.39 -16.53
N GLY A 295 10.46 -18.47 -16.14
CA GLY A 295 10.18 -17.48 -15.10
C GLY A 295 8.98 -16.60 -15.44
N TYR A 296 8.88 -16.13 -16.67
CA TYR A 296 7.72 -15.36 -17.12
C TYR A 296 6.44 -16.19 -17.13
N ALA A 297 6.49 -17.44 -17.60
CA ALA A 297 5.33 -18.32 -17.60
C ALA A 297 4.80 -18.57 -16.17
N LEU A 298 5.70 -18.81 -15.21
CA LEU A 298 5.33 -18.97 -13.80
C LEU A 298 4.78 -17.67 -13.20
N ALA A 299 5.44 -16.54 -13.45
CA ALA A 299 4.98 -15.23 -12.95
C ALA A 299 3.57 -14.90 -13.48
N ARG A 300 3.32 -15.19 -14.78
CA ARG A 300 2.01 -14.99 -15.38
C ARG A 300 0.95 -15.94 -14.79
N ALA A 301 1.31 -17.20 -14.55
CA ALA A 301 0.38 -18.16 -13.96
C ALA A 301 -0.03 -17.75 -12.53
N VAL A 302 0.91 -17.29 -11.72
CA VAL A 302 0.64 -16.77 -10.37
C VAL A 302 -0.16 -15.47 -10.45
N GLY A 303 0.19 -14.54 -11.35
CA GLY A 303 -0.52 -13.27 -11.52
C GLY A 303 -2.00 -13.45 -11.86
N ILE A 304 -2.32 -14.39 -12.75
CA ILE A 304 -3.71 -14.68 -13.11
C ILE A 304 -4.42 -15.51 -12.03
N GLY A 305 -3.72 -16.49 -11.42
CA GLY A 305 -4.37 -17.43 -10.48
C GLY A 305 -4.57 -16.89 -9.07
N VAL A 306 -3.77 -15.90 -8.65
CA VAL A 306 -3.80 -15.35 -7.28
C VAL A 306 -4.27 -13.90 -7.27
N PHE A 307 -3.85 -13.10 -8.23
CA PHE A 307 -4.13 -11.65 -8.26
C PHE A 307 -5.18 -11.25 -9.30
N GLU A 308 -5.69 -12.21 -10.07
CA GLU A 308 -6.66 -11.98 -11.18
C GLU A 308 -6.21 -10.93 -12.21
N GLN A 309 -4.92 -10.58 -12.20
CA GLN A 309 -4.34 -9.56 -13.07
C GLN A 309 -3.24 -10.13 -13.95
N PRO A 310 -3.30 -9.93 -15.28
CA PRO A 310 -2.25 -10.41 -16.18
C PRO A 310 -1.00 -9.54 -16.06
N ILE A 311 0.15 -10.16 -15.75
CA ILE A 311 1.44 -9.46 -15.73
C ILE A 311 1.88 -9.20 -17.18
N GLY A 312 2.12 -7.92 -17.52
CA GLY A 312 2.61 -7.51 -18.82
C GLY A 312 4.05 -7.98 -19.07
N PHE A 313 4.35 -8.41 -20.31
CA PHE A 313 5.71 -8.78 -20.70
C PHE A 313 6.57 -7.54 -20.98
N SER A 314 7.70 -7.43 -20.27
CA SER A 314 8.68 -6.35 -20.48
C SER A 314 9.90 -6.87 -21.22
N TRP A 315 10.06 -6.48 -22.48
CA TRP A 315 11.20 -6.85 -23.33
C TRP A 315 12.54 -6.40 -22.74
N TRP A 316 12.57 -5.26 -22.08
CA TRP A 316 13.77 -4.74 -21.45
C TRP A 316 14.24 -5.59 -20.28
N LEU A 317 13.33 -6.02 -19.42
CA LEU A 317 13.64 -6.92 -18.31
C LEU A 317 14.09 -8.29 -18.79
N ALA A 318 13.45 -8.83 -19.83
CA ALA A 318 13.84 -10.09 -20.43
C ALA A 318 15.27 -10.03 -21.00
N LEU A 319 15.61 -8.97 -21.76
CA LEU A 319 16.95 -8.77 -22.29
C LEU A 319 17.99 -8.64 -21.17
N LEU A 320 17.68 -7.83 -20.15
CA LEU A 320 18.58 -7.64 -19.00
C LEU A 320 18.82 -8.95 -18.24
N SER A 321 17.78 -9.76 -18.04
CA SER A 321 17.86 -11.07 -17.39
C SER A 321 18.80 -12.04 -18.15
N VAL A 322 18.67 -12.11 -19.47
CA VAL A 322 19.53 -12.97 -20.33
C VAL A 322 20.98 -12.48 -20.30
N LEU A 323 21.21 -11.17 -20.39
CA LEU A 323 22.56 -10.61 -20.31
C LEU A 323 23.20 -10.83 -18.93
N LEU A 324 22.43 -10.68 -17.87
CA LEU A 324 22.89 -10.94 -16.51
C LEU A 324 23.25 -12.40 -16.31
N SER A 325 22.46 -13.34 -16.84
CA SER A 325 22.76 -14.77 -16.81
C SER A 325 24.08 -15.11 -17.52
N ALA A 326 24.34 -14.52 -18.69
CA ALA A 326 25.59 -14.69 -19.41
C ALA A 326 26.78 -14.12 -18.61
N LEU A 327 26.61 -12.94 -18.01
CA LEU A 327 27.63 -12.32 -17.15
C LEU A 327 27.99 -13.19 -15.94
N VAL A 328 26.97 -13.73 -15.26
CA VAL A 328 27.14 -14.62 -14.10
C VAL A 328 27.89 -15.89 -14.52
N ALA A 329 27.56 -16.48 -15.66
CA ALA A 329 28.25 -17.66 -16.18
C ALA A 329 29.74 -17.39 -16.48
N VAL A 330 30.05 -16.23 -17.07
CA VAL A 330 31.45 -15.79 -17.32
C VAL A 330 32.20 -15.58 -16.01
N ILE A 331 31.60 -14.92 -15.03
CA ILE A 331 32.22 -14.69 -13.71
C ILE A 331 32.47 -16.03 -13.00
N ALA A 332 31.52 -16.94 -13.01
CA ALA A 332 31.65 -18.27 -12.40
C ALA A 332 32.76 -19.11 -13.02
N SER A 333 33.01 -18.97 -14.34
CA SER A 333 34.06 -19.66 -15.05
C SER A 333 35.46 -19.08 -14.85
N ALA A 334 35.57 -17.90 -14.24
CA ALA A 334 36.90 -17.21 -14.11
C ALA A 334 37.95 -18.01 -13.33
N GLY A 335 37.54 -18.64 -12.22
CA GLY A 335 38.44 -19.50 -11.42
C GLY A 335 38.98 -20.73 -12.22
N PRO A 336 38.11 -21.58 -12.75
CA PRO A 336 38.50 -22.74 -13.56
C PRO A 336 39.34 -22.37 -14.79
N VAL A 337 38.96 -21.31 -15.50
CA VAL A 337 39.72 -20.83 -16.69
C VAL A 337 41.10 -20.36 -16.34
N GLN A 338 41.28 -19.65 -15.21
CA GLN A 338 42.63 -19.31 -14.72
C GLN A 338 43.48 -20.56 -14.39
N GLY A 339 42.81 -21.59 -13.84
CA GLY A 339 43.47 -22.91 -13.63
C GLY A 339 43.94 -23.53 -14.95
N ALA A 340 43.06 -23.54 -15.98
CA ALA A 340 43.40 -24.04 -17.31
C ALA A 340 44.60 -23.31 -17.97
N THR A 341 44.65 -21.99 -17.82
CA THR A 341 45.70 -21.17 -18.40
C THR A 341 47.09 -21.34 -17.71
N ARG A 342 47.13 -21.95 -16.52
CA ARG A 342 48.36 -22.20 -15.76
C ARG A 342 48.93 -23.62 -15.96
N ILE A 343 48.28 -24.47 -16.75
CA ILE A 343 48.75 -25.83 -17.05
C ILE A 343 50.08 -25.74 -17.75
N ASP A 344 51.11 -26.43 -17.19
CA ASP A 344 52.43 -26.55 -17.78
C ASP A 344 52.47 -27.67 -18.83
N PRO A 345 52.75 -27.35 -20.13
CA PRO A 345 52.82 -28.34 -21.19
C PRO A 345 53.81 -29.46 -20.93
N ALA A 346 54.94 -29.14 -20.26
CA ALA A 346 56.00 -30.11 -19.99
C ALA A 346 55.59 -31.20 -19.00
N LEU A 347 54.67 -30.92 -18.07
CA LEU A 347 54.14 -31.90 -17.14
C LEU A 347 53.11 -32.83 -17.80
N VAL A 348 52.25 -32.27 -18.64
CA VAL A 348 51.19 -33.05 -19.36
C VAL A 348 51.81 -34.07 -20.32
N LEU A 349 52.88 -33.70 -21.05
CA LEU A 349 53.57 -34.59 -21.98
C LEU A 349 54.47 -35.65 -21.31
N ARG A 350 54.74 -35.53 -20.01
CA ARG A 350 55.59 -36.47 -19.24
C ARG A 350 54.77 -37.55 -18.53
N GLU A 351 53.47 -37.37 -18.38
CA GLU A 351 52.56 -38.33 -17.75
C GLU A 351 52.04 -39.41 -18.73
N GLU A 352 52.38 -39.34 -20.02
CA GLU A 352 52.27 -40.46 -21.00
C GLU A 352 53.58 -41.26 -21.10
#